data_0d244ed6bf4ed8ca918ebd11c2a69956
#
_entry.id   0d244ed6bf4ed8ca918ebd11c2a69956
#
_cell.length_a   1.000
_cell.length_b   1.000
_cell.length_c   1.000
_cell.angle_alpha   90.00
_cell.angle_beta   90.00
_cell.angle_gamma   90.00
#
_symmetry.space_group_name_H-M   'P 1'
#
loop_
_entity.id
_entity.type
_entity.pdbx_description
1 polymer ?
#
loop_
_entity_poly.entity_id
_entity_poly.type
_entity_poly.pdbx_seq_one_letter_code
_entity_poly.pdbx_strand_id
1 'polypeptide(L)'
;AVSAEGGQLNYQRGSTFTFENLNIQAGEGNFDGIVCDEVTYKNCTIKGKFTLYGKATFINCTFENDMANQYSIWTWGGTDVTFEGCTFNTNGKAILLYGQATESKPTNLVVNNCTFNDRNNGTAGKAAIEIGNDYNATYTLTVNSATVNGFAAGKNTNSTLWANKNSMD
;
A
#
# COMPACT_ATOMS: atom_id res chain seq x y z
N ALA A 1 -15.61 -12.07 -9.40
CA ALA A 1 -15.32 -11.06 -8.40
C ALA A 1 -15.22 -11.72 -7.02
N VAL A 2 -14.20 -11.36 -6.24
CA VAL A 2 -14.11 -11.74 -4.83
C VAL A 2 -14.52 -10.51 -4.04
N SER A 3 -15.50 -10.65 -3.17
CA SER A 3 -15.97 -9.58 -2.28
C SER A 3 -15.75 -10.02 -0.83
N ALA A 4 -15.15 -9.14 -0.03
CA ALA A 4 -15.03 -9.32 1.40
C ALA A 4 -15.35 -8.00 2.11
N GLU A 5 -16.34 -8.02 2.98
CA GLU A 5 -16.65 -6.90 3.86
C GLU A 5 -16.00 -7.17 5.23
N GLY A 6 -14.93 -6.44 5.51
CA GLY A 6 -14.30 -6.45 6.82
C GLY A 6 -13.89 -7.85 7.26
N GLY A 7 -12.93 -8.45 6.63
CA GLY A 7 -12.53 -9.80 6.96
C GLY A 7 -11.08 -10.09 6.64
N GLN A 8 -10.52 -10.96 7.42
CA GLN A 8 -9.19 -11.50 7.25
C GLN A 8 -9.30 -12.97 6.86
N LEU A 9 -8.67 -13.35 5.75
CA LEU A 9 -8.52 -14.76 5.42
C LEU A 9 -7.22 -15.26 6.06
N ASN A 10 -7.35 -16.11 7.06
CA ASN A 10 -6.23 -16.74 7.72
C ASN A 10 -5.95 -18.12 7.13
N TYR A 11 -4.72 -18.33 6.73
CA TYR A 11 -4.24 -19.62 6.25
C TYR A 11 -3.20 -20.18 7.20
N GLN A 12 -3.00 -21.47 7.09
CA GLN A 12 -2.00 -22.17 7.90
C GLN A 12 -0.59 -21.64 7.54
N ARG A 13 0.27 -21.51 8.54
CA ARG A 13 1.69 -21.15 8.36
C ARG A 13 2.36 -22.09 7.35
N GLY A 14 3.27 -21.57 6.55
CA GLY A 14 3.95 -22.28 5.48
C GLY A 14 3.20 -22.26 4.15
N SER A 15 2.09 -21.53 4.06
CA SER A 15 1.31 -21.44 2.83
C SER A 15 1.76 -20.25 1.98
N THR A 16 1.83 -20.48 0.67
CA THR A 16 2.03 -19.45 -0.35
C THR A 16 0.85 -19.46 -1.30
N PHE A 17 0.38 -18.27 -1.71
CA PHE A 17 -0.76 -18.13 -2.60
C PHE A 17 -0.43 -17.21 -3.75
N THR A 18 -1.00 -17.54 -4.92
CA THR A 18 -1.00 -16.68 -6.10
C THR A 18 -2.43 -16.45 -6.55
N PHE A 19 -2.82 -15.19 -6.68
CA PHE A 19 -4.09 -14.77 -7.26
C PHE A 19 -3.81 -14.09 -8.60
N GLU A 20 -4.52 -14.48 -9.62
CA GLU A 20 -4.28 -13.99 -10.97
C GLU A 20 -5.59 -13.65 -11.68
N ASN A 21 -5.60 -12.50 -12.39
CA ASN A 21 -6.72 -12.04 -13.20
C ASN A 21 -8.04 -11.86 -12.42
N LEU A 22 -7.97 -11.37 -11.18
CA LEU A 22 -9.12 -11.18 -10.31
C LEU A 22 -9.51 -9.70 -10.17
N ASN A 23 -10.80 -9.47 -10.05
CA ASN A 23 -11.36 -8.22 -9.52
C ASN A 23 -11.69 -8.45 -8.04
N ILE A 24 -10.98 -7.75 -7.18
CA ILE A 24 -11.12 -7.84 -5.73
C ILE A 24 -11.77 -6.56 -5.25
N GLN A 25 -12.91 -6.70 -4.57
CA GLN A 25 -13.61 -5.61 -3.93
C GLN A 25 -13.39 -5.72 -2.42
N ALA A 26 -12.54 -4.84 -1.88
CA ALA A 26 -12.54 -4.53 -0.46
C ALA A 26 -13.70 -3.56 -0.21
N GLY A 27 -14.60 -3.84 0.70
CA GLY A 27 -15.72 -2.96 1.02
C GLY A 27 -15.28 -1.59 1.55
N GLU A 28 -16.18 -0.80 2.07
CA GLU A 28 -15.86 0.47 2.74
C GLU A 28 -15.06 0.26 4.04
N GLY A 29 -15.08 -0.95 4.56
CA GLY A 29 -14.23 -1.40 5.66
C GLY A 29 -12.82 -1.76 5.22
N ASN A 30 -12.03 -2.26 6.16
CA ASN A 30 -10.70 -2.77 5.87
C ASN A 30 -10.81 -4.18 5.29
N PHE A 31 -10.15 -4.44 4.18
CA PHE A 31 -9.78 -5.80 3.83
C PHE A 31 -8.38 -6.04 4.40
N ASP A 32 -8.30 -6.82 5.45
CA ASP A 32 -7.02 -7.07 6.13
C ASP A 32 -6.16 -8.09 5.37
N GLY A 33 -6.50 -8.34 4.11
CA GLY A 33 -5.71 -9.17 3.24
C GLY A 33 -5.73 -10.65 3.62
N ILE A 34 -4.76 -11.37 3.11
CA ILE A 34 -4.55 -12.77 3.38
C ILE A 34 -3.35 -12.92 4.28
N VAL A 35 -3.55 -13.48 5.47
CA VAL A 35 -2.46 -13.81 6.37
C VAL A 35 -1.91 -15.18 5.99
N CYS A 36 -0.83 -15.16 5.26
CA CYS A 36 -0.04 -16.32 4.87
C CYS A 36 1.44 -15.92 4.87
N ASP A 37 2.33 -16.87 4.65
CA ASP A 37 3.76 -16.55 4.63
C ASP A 37 4.13 -15.69 3.43
N GLU A 38 3.51 -15.94 2.29
CA GLU A 38 3.77 -15.18 1.07
C GLU A 38 2.54 -15.19 0.14
N VAL A 39 2.13 -14.02 -0.34
CA VAL A 39 1.05 -13.87 -1.32
C VAL A 39 1.53 -13.09 -2.54
N THR A 40 1.13 -13.54 -3.72
CA THR A 40 1.38 -12.85 -4.98
C THR A 40 0.06 -12.56 -5.68
N TYR A 41 -0.13 -11.32 -6.11
CA TYR A 41 -1.24 -10.88 -6.94
C TYR A 41 -0.72 -10.50 -8.32
N LYS A 42 -1.30 -11.06 -9.39
CA LYS A 42 -0.92 -10.76 -10.77
C LYS A 42 -2.13 -10.31 -11.58
N ASN A 43 -1.99 -9.22 -12.31
CA ASN A 43 -3.03 -8.72 -13.20
C ASN A 43 -4.39 -8.56 -12.50
N CYS A 44 -4.41 -8.16 -11.23
CA CYS A 44 -5.61 -7.97 -10.46
C CYS A 44 -6.03 -6.50 -10.44
N THR A 45 -7.35 -6.26 -10.40
CA THR A 45 -7.91 -4.96 -10.04
C THR A 45 -8.42 -5.02 -8.62
N ILE A 46 -7.94 -4.11 -7.77
CA ILE A 46 -8.22 -4.10 -6.34
C ILE A 46 -8.88 -2.78 -5.99
N LYS A 47 -10.12 -2.82 -5.54
CA LYS A 47 -10.87 -1.65 -5.08
C LYS A 47 -10.93 -1.58 -3.57
N GLY A 48 -10.76 -0.36 -3.03
CA GLY A 48 -10.84 -0.10 -1.61
C GLY A 48 -9.48 -0.16 -0.92
N LYS A 49 -9.49 -0.47 0.37
CA LYS A 49 -8.30 -0.47 1.22
C LYS A 49 -7.83 -1.88 1.51
N PHE A 50 -6.56 -2.13 1.26
CA PHE A 50 -5.86 -3.35 1.64
C PHE A 50 -4.91 -3.08 2.82
N THR A 51 -5.05 -3.83 3.90
CA THR A 51 -4.06 -3.89 4.96
C THR A 51 -3.21 -5.14 4.76
N LEU A 52 -1.90 -4.98 4.77
CA LEU A 52 -0.95 -6.05 4.48
C LEU A 52 -0.18 -6.49 5.72
N TYR A 53 -0.04 -7.79 5.83
CA TYR A 53 0.76 -8.47 6.85
C TYR A 53 1.69 -9.47 6.16
N GLY A 54 2.92 -9.62 6.66
CA GLY A 54 3.87 -10.58 6.09
C GLY A 54 4.43 -10.16 4.75
N LYS A 55 4.63 -11.11 3.83
CA LYS A 55 5.23 -10.86 2.52
C LYS A 55 4.16 -10.85 1.42
N ALA A 56 4.12 -9.77 0.64
CA ALA A 56 3.19 -9.62 -0.47
C ALA A 56 3.88 -9.05 -1.71
N THR A 57 3.54 -9.57 -2.89
CA THR A 57 4.03 -9.09 -4.17
C THR A 57 2.85 -8.80 -5.09
N PHE A 58 2.83 -7.61 -5.69
CA PHE A 58 1.82 -7.20 -6.66
C PHE A 58 2.49 -6.94 -8.01
N ILE A 59 2.04 -7.63 -9.04
CA ILE A 59 2.59 -7.54 -10.40
C ILE A 59 1.49 -7.10 -11.35
N ASN A 60 1.68 -5.97 -12.04
CA ASN A 60 0.74 -5.43 -13.00
C ASN A 60 -0.68 -5.29 -12.45
N CYS A 61 -0.81 -4.92 -11.19
CA CYS A 61 -2.11 -4.71 -10.55
C CYS A 61 -2.56 -3.24 -10.65
N THR A 62 -3.88 -3.05 -10.66
CA THR A 62 -4.50 -1.73 -10.59
C THR A 62 -5.23 -1.58 -9.26
N PHE A 63 -4.90 -0.53 -8.52
CA PHE A 63 -5.55 -0.15 -7.27
C PHE A 63 -6.48 1.02 -7.53
N GLU A 64 -7.74 0.86 -7.14
CA GLU A 64 -8.78 1.87 -7.28
C GLU A 64 -9.32 2.25 -5.90
N ASN A 65 -9.17 3.51 -5.51
CA ASN A 65 -9.65 3.97 -4.21
C ASN A 65 -10.33 5.34 -4.32
N ASP A 66 -11.64 5.34 -4.16
CA ASP A 66 -12.47 6.55 -4.21
C ASP A 66 -12.60 7.23 -2.84
N MET A 67 -12.11 6.61 -1.77
CA MET A 67 -12.20 7.13 -0.40
C MET A 67 -11.13 8.19 -0.15
N ALA A 68 -11.53 9.44 0.02
CA ALA A 68 -10.62 10.58 0.20
C ALA A 68 -9.72 10.49 1.44
N ASN A 69 -10.16 9.76 2.47
CA ASN A 69 -9.47 9.67 3.75
C ASN A 69 -8.80 8.32 4.02
N GLN A 70 -8.75 7.42 3.04
CA GLN A 70 -8.17 6.09 3.19
C GLN A 70 -7.07 5.82 2.16
N TYR A 71 -6.07 5.08 2.57
CA TYR A 71 -5.03 4.58 1.69
C TYR A 71 -5.52 3.36 0.91
N SER A 72 -5.03 3.16 -0.30
CA SER A 72 -5.23 1.89 -1.02
C SER A 72 -4.51 0.75 -0.31
N ILE A 73 -3.30 1.04 0.16
CA ILE A 73 -2.46 0.08 0.86
C ILE A 73 -2.06 0.66 2.21
N TRP A 74 -2.21 -0.17 3.24
CA TRP A 74 -1.68 0.07 4.57
C TRP A 74 -0.80 -1.12 4.95
N THR A 75 0.49 -0.92 5.13
CA THR A 75 1.38 -1.95 5.64
C THR A 75 1.40 -1.91 7.16
N TRP A 76 1.52 -3.08 7.78
CA TRP A 76 1.83 -3.19 9.21
C TRP A 76 3.33 -3.43 9.44
N GLY A 77 3.76 -3.31 10.70
CA GLY A 77 5.15 -3.56 11.08
C GLY A 77 5.62 -4.96 10.68
N GLY A 78 6.85 -5.08 10.21
CA GLY A 78 7.42 -6.32 9.72
C GLY A 78 6.92 -6.80 8.37
N THR A 79 6.10 -6.01 7.68
CA THR A 79 5.60 -6.31 6.33
C THR A 79 6.71 -6.13 5.29
N ASP A 80 6.81 -7.07 4.35
CA ASP A 80 7.72 -7.02 3.22
C ASP A 80 6.91 -7.03 1.92
N VAL A 81 6.80 -5.88 1.25
CA VAL A 81 5.92 -5.73 0.09
C VAL A 81 6.65 -5.17 -1.12
N THR A 82 6.34 -5.75 -2.28
CA THR A 82 6.85 -5.31 -3.59
C THR A 82 5.69 -5.01 -4.54
N PHE A 83 5.74 -3.84 -5.17
CA PHE A 83 4.88 -3.46 -6.29
C PHE A 83 5.71 -3.39 -7.56
N GLU A 84 5.31 -4.10 -8.60
CA GLU A 84 5.96 -4.13 -9.91
C GLU A 84 4.96 -3.83 -11.02
N GLY A 85 5.17 -2.75 -11.77
CA GLY A 85 4.32 -2.36 -12.89
C GLY A 85 2.88 -2.00 -12.47
N CYS A 86 2.65 -1.62 -11.23
CA CYS A 86 1.33 -1.35 -10.69
C CYS A 86 0.87 0.09 -10.95
N THR A 87 -0.45 0.27 -11.01
CA THR A 87 -1.08 1.59 -11.13
C THR A 87 -1.99 1.84 -9.93
N PHE A 88 -1.85 3.01 -9.30
CA PHE A 88 -2.68 3.47 -8.19
C PHE A 88 -3.52 4.65 -8.68
N ASN A 89 -4.83 4.48 -8.73
CA ASN A 89 -5.80 5.52 -9.03
C ASN A 89 -6.57 5.86 -7.75
N THR A 90 -6.26 6.97 -7.11
CA THR A 90 -6.76 7.26 -5.77
C THR A 90 -7.31 8.67 -5.64
N ASN A 91 -8.03 8.92 -4.58
CA ASN A 91 -8.49 10.25 -4.18
C ASN A 91 -7.58 10.84 -3.09
N GLY A 92 -6.27 10.89 -3.38
CA GLY A 92 -5.28 11.61 -2.57
C GLY A 92 -4.43 10.76 -1.63
N LYS A 93 -4.71 9.45 -1.49
CA LYS A 93 -3.91 8.57 -0.63
C LYS A 93 -3.68 7.23 -1.30
N ALA A 94 -2.42 6.86 -1.54
CA ALA A 94 -2.10 5.58 -2.17
C ALA A 94 -1.51 4.59 -1.16
N ILE A 95 -0.31 4.80 -0.66
CA ILE A 95 0.36 3.85 0.23
C ILE A 95 0.68 4.53 1.56
N LEU A 96 0.33 3.86 2.67
CA LEU A 96 0.89 4.12 3.99
C LEU A 96 1.89 3.01 4.32
N LEU A 97 3.16 3.37 4.36
CA LEU A 97 4.23 2.54 4.89
C LEU A 97 4.28 2.75 6.41
N TYR A 98 3.72 1.80 7.15
CA TYR A 98 3.56 1.91 8.60
C TYR A 98 4.47 0.92 9.33
N GLY A 99 5.18 1.39 10.32
CA GLY A 99 6.01 0.59 11.18
C GLY A 99 5.57 0.68 12.64
N GLN A 100 5.78 -0.39 13.39
CA GLN A 100 5.50 -0.45 14.83
C GLN A 100 6.77 -0.72 15.62
N ALA A 101 6.95 -0.02 16.74
CA ALA A 101 8.15 -0.13 17.58
C ALA A 101 8.34 -1.53 18.22
N THR A 102 7.26 -2.27 18.37
CA THR A 102 7.28 -3.62 18.95
C THR A 102 7.72 -4.70 17.96
N GLU A 103 7.84 -4.35 16.69
CA GLU A 103 8.22 -5.30 15.65
C GLU A 103 9.74 -5.46 15.61
N SER A 104 10.20 -6.68 15.69
CA SER A 104 11.64 -7.02 15.59
C SER A 104 12.16 -6.98 14.15
N LYS A 105 11.26 -6.85 13.17
CA LYS A 105 11.59 -6.84 11.74
C LYS A 105 11.27 -5.48 11.15
N PRO A 106 12.12 -4.94 10.26
CA PRO A 106 11.81 -3.73 9.54
C PRO A 106 10.61 -3.94 8.60
N THR A 107 9.85 -2.88 8.37
CA THR A 107 8.85 -2.85 7.31
C THR A 107 9.52 -2.43 6.02
N ASN A 108 9.42 -3.26 4.97
CA ASN A 108 10.09 -3.03 3.70
C ASN A 108 9.08 -2.78 2.60
N LEU A 109 9.33 -1.75 1.79
CA LEU A 109 8.54 -1.43 0.60
C LEU A 109 9.46 -1.25 -0.60
N VAL A 110 9.19 -2.01 -1.66
CA VAL A 110 9.85 -1.88 -2.95
C VAL A 110 8.84 -1.48 -4.02
N VAL A 111 9.17 -0.43 -4.78
CA VAL A 111 8.34 0.10 -5.86
C VAL A 111 9.14 0.07 -7.15
N ASN A 112 8.69 -0.72 -8.11
CA ASN A 112 9.32 -0.89 -9.42
C ASN A 112 8.34 -0.49 -10.53
N ASN A 113 8.67 0.53 -11.32
CA ASN A 113 7.91 0.92 -12.51
C ASN A 113 6.40 1.15 -12.24
N CYS A 114 6.06 1.79 -11.13
CA CYS A 114 4.67 2.05 -10.75
C CYS A 114 4.22 3.46 -11.15
N THR A 115 2.91 3.60 -11.34
CA THR A 115 2.26 4.88 -11.61
C THR A 115 1.28 5.21 -10.49
N PHE A 116 1.36 6.44 -9.97
CA PHE A 116 0.49 6.96 -8.93
C PHE A 116 -0.29 8.15 -9.48
N ASN A 117 -1.60 8.03 -9.50
CA ASN A 117 -2.51 9.06 -9.98
C ASN A 117 -3.42 9.54 -8.84
N ASP A 118 -3.29 10.81 -8.43
CA ASP A 118 -4.24 11.47 -7.54
C ASP A 118 -5.35 12.13 -8.37
N ARG A 119 -6.55 11.59 -8.32
CA ARG A 119 -7.72 12.13 -9.02
C ARG A 119 -8.20 13.47 -8.45
N ASN A 120 -7.82 13.78 -7.22
CA ASN A 120 -8.14 15.04 -6.53
C ASN A 120 -7.05 16.10 -6.67
N ASN A 121 -6.04 15.85 -7.48
CA ASN A 121 -4.98 16.79 -7.83
C ASN A 121 -4.35 17.49 -6.61
N GLY A 122 -3.95 16.72 -5.63
CA GLY A 122 -3.28 17.21 -4.42
C GLY A 122 -4.19 17.75 -3.32
N THR A 123 -5.51 17.69 -3.46
CA THR A 123 -6.46 18.21 -2.46
C THR A 123 -6.27 17.59 -1.08
N ALA A 124 -5.88 16.32 -0.99
CA ALA A 124 -5.60 15.67 0.28
C ALA A 124 -4.30 16.14 0.95
N GLY A 125 -3.44 16.90 0.24
CA GLY A 125 -2.15 17.36 0.76
C GLY A 125 -1.17 16.24 1.09
N LYS A 126 -1.29 15.08 0.44
CA LYS A 126 -0.50 13.88 0.72
C LYS A 126 0.44 13.53 -0.44
N ALA A 127 1.60 12.98 -0.11
CA ALA A 127 2.46 12.32 -1.07
C ALA A 127 1.88 10.95 -1.46
N ALA A 128 2.35 10.39 -2.58
CA ALA A 128 1.91 9.07 -3.04
C ALA A 128 2.23 7.96 -2.03
N ILE A 129 3.39 8.04 -1.38
CA ILE A 129 3.80 7.15 -0.31
C ILE A 129 3.99 7.98 0.97
N GLU A 130 3.21 7.71 1.98
CA GLU A 130 3.35 8.34 3.29
C GLU A 130 3.99 7.34 4.25
N ILE A 131 5.03 7.79 4.95
CA ILE A 131 5.72 6.99 5.95
C ILE A 131 5.17 7.37 7.31
N GLY A 132 4.44 6.45 7.93
CA GLY A 132 3.92 6.57 9.29
C GLY A 132 4.81 5.78 10.25
N ASN A 133 5.61 6.46 11.04
CA ASN A 133 6.53 5.84 11.98
C ASN A 133 6.29 6.38 13.40
N ASP A 134 5.09 6.13 13.92
CA ASP A 134 4.65 6.69 15.20
C ASP A 134 5.45 6.14 16.41
N TYR A 135 6.23 5.08 16.21
CA TYR A 135 6.89 4.34 17.28
C TYR A 135 8.40 4.15 17.09
N ASN A 136 9.04 4.95 16.26
CA ASN A 136 10.46 4.80 15.92
C ASN A 136 10.82 3.41 15.35
N ALA A 137 9.88 2.78 14.68
CA ALA A 137 10.13 1.51 14.01
C ALA A 137 11.05 1.69 12.80
N THR A 138 11.79 0.65 12.46
CA THR A 138 12.64 0.65 11.28
C THR A 138 11.83 0.35 10.03
N TYR A 139 12.15 1.04 8.95
CA TYR A 139 11.59 0.77 7.64
C TYR A 139 12.64 0.96 6.55
N THR A 140 12.41 0.33 5.40
CA THR A 140 13.16 0.61 4.17
C THR A 140 12.18 0.91 3.05
N LEU A 141 12.51 1.92 2.25
CA LEU A 141 11.78 2.27 1.04
C LEU A 141 12.78 2.27 -0.13
N THR A 142 12.51 1.43 -1.12
CA THR A 142 13.28 1.38 -2.36
C THR A 142 12.37 1.70 -3.53
N VAL A 143 12.70 2.74 -4.29
CA VAL A 143 11.98 3.12 -5.50
C VAL A 143 12.93 3.07 -6.68
N ASN A 144 12.72 2.12 -7.58
CA ASN A 144 13.54 1.98 -8.78
C ASN A 144 12.99 2.76 -9.97
N SER A 145 11.68 2.96 -10.04
CA SER A 145 11.04 3.83 -11.02
C SER A 145 9.61 4.11 -10.60
N ALA A 146 9.16 5.36 -10.70
CA ALA A 146 7.79 5.75 -10.46
C ALA A 146 7.39 6.98 -11.28
N THR A 147 6.15 7.00 -11.75
CA THR A 147 5.49 8.17 -12.30
C THR A 147 4.45 8.66 -11.31
N VAL A 148 4.46 9.96 -10.99
CA VAL A 148 3.57 10.53 -9.98
C VAL A 148 2.80 11.69 -10.58
N ASN A 149 1.48 11.60 -10.56
CA ASN A 149 0.59 12.60 -11.13
C ASN A 149 -0.38 13.12 -10.06
N GLY A 150 -0.39 14.42 -9.85
CA GLY A 150 -1.38 15.12 -9.04
C GLY A 150 -1.17 15.08 -7.53
N PHE A 151 -0.29 14.27 -6.99
CA PHE A 151 0.00 14.24 -5.56
C PHE A 151 0.71 15.50 -5.08
N ALA A 152 0.40 15.93 -3.86
CA ALA A 152 1.08 17.03 -3.20
C ALA A 152 2.28 16.53 -2.40
N ALA A 153 3.28 17.38 -2.26
CA ALA A 153 4.40 17.13 -1.34
C ALA A 153 4.00 17.50 0.10
N GLY A 154 4.38 16.68 1.06
CA GLY A 154 4.33 17.05 2.48
C GLY A 154 5.41 18.07 2.84
N LYS A 155 5.34 18.65 4.03
CA LYS A 155 6.24 19.73 4.46
C LYS A 155 7.73 19.37 4.44
N ASN A 156 8.07 18.17 4.86
CA ASN A 156 9.45 17.69 4.97
C ASN A 156 9.77 16.59 3.96
N THR A 157 9.20 16.70 2.78
CA THR A 157 9.42 15.72 1.71
C THR A 157 10.37 16.26 0.66
N ASN A 158 11.12 15.35 0.05
CA ASN A 158 11.99 15.67 -1.09
C ASN A 158 11.23 15.62 -2.42
N SER A 159 10.03 15.05 -2.44
CA SER A 159 9.24 14.94 -3.67
C SER A 159 7.77 14.63 -3.37
N THR A 160 6.92 14.69 -4.38
CA THR A 160 5.53 14.23 -4.31
C THR A 160 5.41 12.70 -4.20
N LEU A 161 6.51 11.97 -4.42
CA LEU A 161 6.50 10.52 -4.35
C LEU A 161 6.40 10.02 -2.91
N TRP A 162 7.16 10.60 -1.98
CA TRP A 162 7.11 10.15 -0.59
C TRP A 162 7.29 11.30 0.40
N ALA A 163 6.74 11.11 1.61
CA ALA A 163 6.88 12.00 2.74
C ALA A 163 6.84 11.22 4.06
N ASN A 164 7.64 11.64 5.04
CA ASN A 164 7.58 11.08 6.39
C ASN A 164 6.53 11.83 7.20
N LYS A 165 5.49 11.14 7.64
CA LYS A 165 4.36 11.70 8.37
C LYS A 165 4.80 12.36 9.68
N ASN A 166 5.74 11.75 10.40
CA ASN A 166 6.19 12.26 11.70
C ASN A 166 7.06 13.53 11.60
N SER A 167 7.54 13.85 10.43
CA SER A 167 8.31 15.06 10.15
C SER A 167 7.51 16.13 9.40
N MET A 168 6.21 15.93 9.23
CA MET A 168 5.33 16.88 8.55
C MET A 168 4.62 17.86 9.47
N ASP A 169 4.80 17.77 10.77
CA ASP A 169 4.25 18.66 11.77
C ASP A 169 5.06 19.94 11.95
#